data_8e93e14581cad9d9660e50119208574b
#
_entry.id   8e93e14581cad9d9660e50119208574b
#
_cell.length_a   1.000
_cell.length_b   1.000
_cell.length_c   1.000
_cell.angle_alpha   90.00
_cell.angle_beta   90.00
_cell.angle_gamma   90.00
#
_symmetry.space_group_name_H-M   'P 1'
#
loop_
_entity.id
_entity.type
_entity.pdbx_description
1 polymer ?
#
loop_
_entity_poly.entity_id
_entity_poly.type
_entity_poly.pdbx_seq_one_letter_code
_entity_poly.pdbx_strand_id
1 'polypeptide(L)'
;DTFLNCANGTDGSDFSQYDFWNQIPDNGRLMKCEGYLYPETYNVYTDEDVYYYVDTMYSEFANKTAALADTIAARGTTLDDAVKLASFIQEEAGLESEDAKVSACFHNRLESDDPQWAEHKLESNACSYIMQDSENNYLWNSPTAQYYGWPDQGAIPDDVLALYDTYSISGLPAGPISNPGYAAIEA
;
A
#
# COMPACT_ATOMS: atom_id res chain seq x y z
N ASP A 1 -14.82 4.73 12.43
CA ASP A 1 -13.47 4.78 13.01
C ASP A 1 -12.84 6.16 12.76
N THR A 2 -12.67 6.93 13.85
CA THR A 2 -12.26 8.34 13.76
C THR A 2 -10.88 8.52 13.11
N PHE A 3 -9.92 7.63 13.44
CA PHE A 3 -8.58 7.71 12.88
C PHE A 3 -8.57 7.46 11.38
N LEU A 4 -9.21 6.38 10.92
CA LEU A 4 -9.26 6.05 9.50
C LEU A 4 -10.06 7.08 8.68
N ASN A 5 -11.13 7.63 9.24
CA ASN A 5 -11.88 8.71 8.58
C ASN A 5 -10.99 9.94 8.37
N CYS A 6 -10.23 10.34 9.39
CA CYS A 6 -9.28 11.44 9.27
C CYS A 6 -8.18 11.11 8.26
N ALA A 7 -7.52 9.96 8.38
CA ALA A 7 -6.43 9.55 7.49
C ALA A 7 -6.86 9.44 6.03
N ASN A 8 -8.10 9.06 5.74
CA ASN A 8 -8.64 9.03 4.38
C ASN A 8 -9.20 10.38 3.91
N GLY A 9 -9.30 11.39 4.81
CA GLY A 9 -9.94 12.67 4.51
C GLY A 9 -11.47 12.61 4.38
N THR A 10 -12.11 11.50 4.79
CA THR A 10 -13.56 11.30 4.65
C THR A 10 -14.37 12.07 5.68
N ASP A 11 -13.74 12.56 6.73
CA ASP A 11 -14.32 13.47 7.74
C ASP A 11 -14.15 14.96 7.39
N GLY A 12 -13.52 15.26 6.25
CA GLY A 12 -13.19 16.61 5.79
C GLY A 12 -11.78 17.07 6.16
N SER A 13 -10.96 16.20 6.77
CA SER A 13 -9.54 16.47 7.00
C SER A 13 -8.80 16.63 5.66
N ASP A 14 -7.91 17.64 5.59
CA ASP A 14 -7.15 17.99 4.40
C ASP A 14 -5.65 17.89 4.67
N PHE A 15 -4.95 17.13 3.84
CA PHE A 15 -3.51 16.92 3.87
C PHE A 15 -2.84 17.39 2.57
N SER A 16 -3.46 18.32 1.86
CA SER A 16 -2.99 18.85 0.57
C SER A 16 -1.64 19.59 0.66
N GLN A 17 -1.14 19.87 1.87
CA GLN A 17 0.22 20.35 2.11
C GLN A 17 1.29 19.31 1.72
N TYR A 18 0.95 18.04 1.58
CA TYR A 18 1.85 16.99 1.12
C TYR A 18 1.65 16.70 -0.36
N ASP A 19 2.71 16.81 -1.15
CA ASP A 19 2.65 16.56 -2.60
C ASP A 19 2.15 15.15 -2.93
N PHE A 20 2.57 14.13 -2.16
CA PHE A 20 2.12 12.77 -2.38
C PHE A 20 0.61 12.62 -2.24
N TRP A 21 -0.01 13.31 -1.27
CA TRP A 21 -1.45 13.23 -1.01
C TRP A 21 -2.28 13.68 -2.22
N ASN A 22 -1.79 14.71 -2.94
CA ASN A 22 -2.42 15.24 -4.14
C ASN A 22 -2.23 14.34 -5.37
N GLN A 23 -1.23 13.46 -5.32
CA GLN A 23 -0.89 12.55 -6.42
C GLN A 23 -1.54 11.17 -6.27
N ILE A 24 -2.13 10.84 -5.12
CA ILE A 24 -2.86 9.59 -4.92
C ILE A 24 -4.07 9.55 -5.85
N PRO A 25 -4.15 8.58 -6.79
CA PRO A 25 -5.23 8.54 -7.76
C PRO A 25 -6.56 8.12 -7.14
N ASP A 26 -7.65 8.71 -7.62
CA ASP A 26 -9.02 8.25 -7.36
C ASP A 26 -9.38 7.17 -8.41
N ASN A 27 -8.99 5.93 -8.12
CA ASN A 27 -9.09 4.79 -9.03
C ASN A 27 -9.87 3.61 -8.45
N GLY A 28 -10.69 3.87 -7.43
CA GLY A 28 -11.46 2.84 -6.73
C GLY A 28 -10.69 2.12 -5.62
N ARG A 29 -9.51 2.61 -5.22
CA ARG A 29 -8.78 2.05 -4.07
C ARG A 29 -9.62 2.14 -2.79
N LEU A 30 -9.46 1.15 -1.92
CA LEU A 30 -10.23 1.06 -0.68
C LEU A 30 -9.91 2.19 0.30
N MET A 31 -8.63 2.37 0.59
CA MET A 31 -8.13 3.35 1.56
C MET A 31 -7.16 4.30 0.88
N LYS A 32 -7.42 5.59 0.93
CA LYS A 32 -6.49 6.60 0.43
C LYS A 32 -5.20 6.63 1.25
N CYS A 33 -5.30 6.38 2.55
CA CYS A 33 -4.19 6.42 3.51
C CYS A 33 -3.29 5.18 3.46
N GLU A 34 -3.75 4.04 2.91
CA GLU A 34 -2.95 2.81 2.87
C GLU A 34 -1.66 3.02 2.07
N GLY A 35 -0.54 2.59 2.66
CA GLY A 35 0.80 2.77 2.10
C GLY A 35 1.50 4.06 2.52
N TYR A 36 0.80 5.02 3.13
CA TYR A 36 1.33 6.36 3.44
C TYR A 36 1.42 6.68 4.93
N LEU A 37 0.89 5.83 5.80
CA LEU A 37 1.05 5.93 7.24
C LEU A 37 2.40 5.30 7.64
N TYR A 38 3.48 6.10 7.59
CA TYR A 38 4.85 5.56 7.71
C TYR A 38 5.05 4.76 9.00
N PRO A 39 5.55 3.49 8.93
CA PRO A 39 5.71 2.63 10.09
C PRO A 39 6.98 3.00 10.89
N GLU A 40 6.82 3.77 11.96
CA GLU A 40 7.89 4.21 12.84
C GLU A 40 7.40 4.26 14.30
N THR A 41 8.32 4.38 15.25
CA THR A 41 7.98 4.64 16.65
C THR A 41 7.92 6.14 16.90
N TYR A 42 6.72 6.65 17.17
CA TYR A 42 6.46 8.07 17.34
C TYR A 42 6.39 8.47 18.82
N ASN A 43 7.08 9.53 19.18
CA ASN A 43 6.87 10.22 20.44
C ASN A 43 5.82 11.33 20.23
N VAL A 44 4.62 11.11 20.71
CA VAL A 44 3.49 12.03 20.50
C VAL A 44 2.94 12.53 21.84
N TYR A 45 2.32 13.70 21.82
CA TYR A 45 1.55 14.20 22.96
C TYR A 45 0.21 13.45 23.04
N THR A 46 -0.27 13.18 24.27
CA THR A 46 -1.47 12.34 24.49
C THR A 46 -2.78 13.10 24.38
N ASP A 47 -2.74 14.43 24.42
CA ASP A 47 -3.92 15.30 24.49
C ASP A 47 -4.21 16.02 23.15
N GLU A 48 -3.58 15.56 22.06
CA GLU A 48 -3.77 16.11 20.74
C GLU A 48 -4.96 15.48 20.01
N ASP A 49 -5.44 16.14 18.98
CA ASP A 49 -6.51 15.62 18.14
C ASP A 49 -6.01 14.54 17.17
N VAL A 50 -6.94 13.86 16.52
CA VAL A 50 -6.62 12.77 15.58
C VAL A 50 -5.83 13.27 14.38
N TYR A 51 -6.09 14.50 13.92
CA TYR A 51 -5.36 15.11 12.81
C TYR A 51 -3.85 15.20 13.10
N TYR A 52 -3.47 15.59 14.30
CA TYR A 52 -2.06 15.66 14.71
C TYR A 52 -1.34 14.31 14.56
N TYR A 53 -1.99 13.20 14.95
CA TYR A 53 -1.37 11.88 14.83
C TYR A 53 -1.22 11.43 13.39
N VAL A 54 -2.21 11.67 12.56
CA VAL A 54 -2.15 11.37 11.13
C VAL A 54 -1.11 12.24 10.42
N ASP A 55 -1.11 13.55 10.70
CA ASP A 55 -0.16 14.51 10.14
C ASP A 55 1.30 14.15 10.49
N THR A 56 1.52 13.66 11.71
CA THR A 56 2.85 13.18 12.14
C THR A 56 3.32 12.01 11.26
N MET A 57 2.46 11.03 10.96
CA MET A 57 2.80 9.88 10.11
C MET A 57 3.01 10.30 8.65
N TYR A 58 2.19 11.19 8.13
CA TYR A 58 2.32 11.70 6.76
C TYR A 58 3.55 12.59 6.58
N SER A 59 3.88 13.41 7.58
CA SER A 59 5.10 14.20 7.58
C SER A 59 6.34 13.31 7.53
N GLU A 60 6.34 12.22 8.30
CA GLU A 60 7.45 11.27 8.28
C GLU A 60 7.55 10.54 6.94
N PHE A 61 6.43 10.09 6.36
CA PHE A 61 6.40 9.51 5.03
C PHE A 61 6.99 10.48 4.00
N ALA A 62 6.55 11.73 3.97
CA ALA A 62 7.05 12.75 3.05
C ALA A 62 8.56 12.97 3.22
N ASN A 63 9.04 13.06 4.46
CA ASN A 63 10.45 13.25 4.77
C ASN A 63 11.31 12.05 4.30
N LYS A 64 10.87 10.83 4.55
CA LYS A 64 11.61 9.60 4.18
C LYS A 64 11.65 9.40 2.67
N THR A 65 10.56 9.68 1.96
CA THR A 65 10.47 9.44 0.52
C THR A 65 11.03 10.59 -0.33
N ALA A 66 11.28 11.76 0.26
CA ALA A 66 11.81 12.92 -0.47
C ALA A 66 13.11 12.62 -1.24
N ALA A 67 14.00 11.80 -0.65
CA ALA A 67 15.26 11.42 -1.30
C ALA A 67 15.10 10.48 -2.50
N LEU A 68 13.96 9.81 -2.62
CA LEU A 68 13.68 8.84 -3.68
C LEU A 68 13.04 9.47 -4.92
N ALA A 69 12.60 10.73 -4.85
CA ALA A 69 11.84 11.39 -5.90
C ALA A 69 12.55 11.36 -7.28
N ASP A 70 13.85 11.70 -7.30
CA ASP A 70 14.64 11.69 -8.53
C ASP A 70 14.83 10.27 -9.09
N THR A 71 15.01 9.27 -8.23
CA THR A 71 15.18 7.86 -8.62
C THR A 71 13.89 7.31 -9.19
N ILE A 72 12.75 7.58 -8.56
CA ILE A 72 11.43 7.19 -9.04
C ILE A 72 11.14 7.81 -10.40
N ALA A 73 11.38 9.11 -10.55
CA ALA A 73 11.21 9.82 -11.82
C ALA A 73 12.13 9.27 -12.92
N ALA A 74 13.38 8.95 -12.59
CA ALA A 74 14.33 8.37 -13.56
C ALA A 74 13.92 6.98 -14.04
N ARG A 75 13.20 6.21 -13.23
CA ARG A 75 12.60 4.93 -13.62
C ARG A 75 11.33 5.08 -14.46
N GLY A 76 10.80 6.29 -14.60
CA GLY A 76 9.56 6.55 -15.35
C GLY A 76 8.30 6.04 -14.65
N THR A 77 8.36 5.85 -13.33
CA THR A 77 7.24 5.42 -12.49
C THR A 77 6.76 6.54 -11.58
N THR A 78 5.69 6.31 -10.83
CA THR A 78 5.15 7.25 -9.85
C THR A 78 5.48 6.82 -8.42
N LEU A 79 5.44 7.75 -7.46
CA LEU A 79 5.59 7.40 -6.04
C LEU A 79 4.49 6.43 -5.60
N ASP A 80 3.26 6.59 -6.11
CA ASP A 80 2.14 5.70 -5.81
C ASP A 80 2.42 4.26 -6.29
N ASP A 81 2.95 4.09 -7.50
CA ASP A 81 3.29 2.76 -8.01
C ASP A 81 4.48 2.13 -7.26
N ALA A 82 5.47 2.94 -6.89
CA ALA A 82 6.57 2.49 -6.04
C ALA A 82 6.06 2.02 -4.66
N VAL A 83 5.15 2.76 -4.03
CA VAL A 83 4.56 2.39 -2.74
C VAL A 83 3.67 1.15 -2.85
N LYS A 84 2.90 1.00 -3.94
CA LYS A 84 2.14 -0.23 -4.21
C LYS A 84 3.07 -1.43 -4.27
N LEU A 85 4.11 -1.38 -5.10
CA LEU A 85 5.05 -2.49 -5.23
C LEU A 85 5.77 -2.77 -3.92
N ALA A 86 6.23 -1.72 -3.22
CA ALA A 86 6.89 -1.83 -1.92
C ALA A 86 6.01 -2.51 -0.87
N SER A 87 4.70 -2.28 -0.89
CA SER A 87 3.78 -2.95 0.03
C SER A 87 3.76 -4.47 -0.15
N PHE A 88 3.88 -4.96 -1.39
CA PHE A 88 4.04 -6.40 -1.66
C PHE A 88 5.43 -6.90 -1.29
N ILE A 89 6.48 -6.13 -1.58
CA ILE A 89 7.85 -6.49 -1.18
C ILE A 89 7.94 -6.67 0.34
N GLN A 90 7.38 -5.73 1.10
CA GLN A 90 7.35 -5.77 2.56
C GLN A 90 6.66 -7.02 3.12
N GLU A 91 5.57 -7.47 2.49
CA GLU A 91 4.81 -8.64 2.96
C GLU A 91 5.41 -9.98 2.51
N GLU A 92 6.14 -10.00 1.38
CA GLU A 92 6.78 -11.22 0.86
C GLU A 92 8.20 -11.45 1.40
N ALA A 93 8.92 -10.38 1.73
CA ALA A 93 10.28 -10.48 2.23
C ALA A 93 10.29 -10.83 3.72
N GLY A 94 10.99 -11.92 4.07
CA GLY A 94 11.16 -12.29 5.47
C GLY A 94 12.17 -11.42 6.23
N LEU A 95 13.06 -10.74 5.50
CA LEU A 95 14.10 -9.85 6.01
C LEU A 95 14.32 -8.70 5.03
N GLU A 96 14.57 -7.48 5.50
CA GLU A 96 14.91 -6.31 4.66
C GLU A 96 16.06 -6.59 3.68
N SER A 97 17.02 -7.44 4.05
CA SER A 97 18.13 -7.84 3.16
C SER A 97 17.69 -8.65 1.93
N GLU A 98 16.45 -9.07 1.87
CA GLU A 98 15.84 -9.81 0.76
C GLU A 98 14.98 -8.92 -0.15
N ASP A 99 14.63 -7.69 0.30
CA ASP A 99 13.75 -6.77 -0.42
C ASP A 99 14.17 -6.58 -1.89
N ALA A 100 15.45 -6.34 -2.16
CA ALA A 100 15.95 -6.18 -3.51
C ALA A 100 15.80 -7.43 -4.40
N LYS A 101 15.81 -8.64 -3.81
CA LYS A 101 15.59 -9.89 -4.57
C LYS A 101 14.11 -10.08 -4.88
N VAL A 102 13.24 -9.78 -3.92
CA VAL A 102 11.79 -9.84 -4.09
C VAL A 102 11.37 -8.80 -5.12
N SER A 103 11.89 -7.56 -5.00
CA SER A 103 11.69 -6.49 -5.97
C SER A 103 12.07 -6.92 -7.39
N ALA A 104 13.28 -7.47 -7.58
CA ALA A 104 13.73 -7.97 -8.88
C ALA A 104 12.80 -9.06 -9.45
N CYS A 105 12.25 -9.92 -8.57
CA CYS A 105 11.30 -10.96 -9.00
C CYS A 105 10.00 -10.33 -9.53
N PHE A 106 9.45 -9.34 -8.83
CA PHE A 106 8.23 -8.64 -9.24
C PHE A 106 8.44 -7.81 -10.51
N HIS A 107 9.56 -7.07 -10.62
CA HIS A 107 9.90 -6.35 -11.84
C HIS A 107 10.02 -7.28 -13.05
N ASN A 108 10.63 -8.46 -12.88
CA ASN A 108 10.71 -9.44 -13.96
C ASN A 108 9.31 -9.94 -14.41
N ARG A 109 8.35 -10.08 -13.49
CA ARG A 109 6.99 -10.45 -13.86
C ARG A 109 6.24 -9.33 -14.58
N LEU A 110 6.42 -8.09 -14.11
CA LEU A 110 5.69 -6.92 -14.60
C LEU A 110 6.24 -6.35 -15.91
N GLU A 111 7.55 -6.51 -16.18
CA GLU A 111 8.26 -5.81 -17.24
C GLU A 111 8.86 -6.74 -18.30
N SER A 112 8.86 -8.06 -18.08
CA SER A 112 9.52 -9.02 -18.97
C SER A 112 8.76 -9.22 -20.28
N ASP A 113 9.52 -9.26 -21.38
CA ASP A 113 9.02 -9.69 -22.69
C ASP A 113 8.95 -11.23 -22.84
N ASP A 114 9.31 -12.00 -21.81
CA ASP A 114 9.23 -13.46 -21.82
C ASP A 114 7.77 -13.90 -21.94
N PRO A 115 7.43 -14.80 -22.89
CA PRO A 115 6.07 -15.32 -23.05
C PRO A 115 5.46 -15.92 -21.78
N GLN A 116 6.27 -16.37 -20.82
CA GLN A 116 5.82 -16.85 -19.53
C GLN A 116 5.15 -15.74 -18.71
N TRP A 117 5.61 -14.49 -18.88
CA TRP A 117 5.12 -13.32 -18.15
C TRP A 117 4.30 -12.36 -19.03
N ALA A 118 3.81 -12.83 -20.17
CA ALA A 118 3.11 -12.01 -21.15
C ALA A 118 1.84 -11.30 -20.63
N GLU A 119 1.29 -11.77 -19.51
CA GLU A 119 0.14 -11.16 -18.86
C GLU A 119 0.53 -10.04 -17.86
N HIS A 120 1.84 -9.89 -17.58
CA HIS A 120 2.38 -8.88 -16.65
C HIS A 120 1.67 -8.83 -15.29
N LYS A 121 1.35 -10.00 -14.74
CA LYS A 121 0.67 -10.15 -13.45
C LYS A 121 1.68 -10.26 -12.32
N LEU A 122 1.36 -9.67 -11.16
CA LEU A 122 2.21 -9.75 -9.98
C LEU A 122 2.21 -11.16 -9.37
N GLU A 123 1.07 -11.85 -9.38
CA GLU A 123 0.87 -13.23 -8.88
C GLU A 123 1.39 -13.42 -7.45
N SER A 124 1.00 -12.52 -6.55
CA SER A 124 1.38 -12.58 -5.14
C SER A 124 0.17 -12.85 -4.24
N ASN A 125 0.33 -13.80 -3.31
CA ASN A 125 -0.64 -14.08 -2.26
C ASN A 125 -0.59 -13.07 -1.10
N ALA A 126 0.37 -12.15 -1.10
CA ALA A 126 0.48 -11.13 -0.06
C ALA A 126 -0.72 -10.17 -0.04
N CYS A 127 -1.50 -10.12 -1.12
CA CYS A 127 -2.76 -9.37 -1.11
C CYS A 127 -3.75 -10.04 -0.15
N SER A 128 -3.84 -9.48 1.05
CA SER A 128 -4.69 -9.98 2.13
C SER A 128 -6.19 -9.95 1.79
N TYR A 129 -6.60 -9.22 0.77
CA TYR A 129 -8.00 -9.15 0.33
C TYR A 129 -8.48 -10.41 -0.41
N ILE A 130 -7.56 -11.24 -0.91
CA ILE A 130 -7.89 -12.44 -1.68
C ILE A 130 -7.34 -13.74 -1.09
N MET A 131 -6.63 -13.69 0.04
CA MET A 131 -6.11 -14.90 0.69
C MET A 131 -7.24 -15.84 1.09
N GLN A 132 -7.18 -17.07 0.59
CA GLN A 132 -8.21 -18.09 0.83
C GLN A 132 -8.05 -18.84 2.16
N ASP A 133 -6.92 -18.70 2.82
CA ASP A 133 -6.65 -19.37 4.09
C ASP A 133 -7.15 -18.51 5.25
N SER A 134 -8.33 -18.89 5.77
CA SER A 134 -8.99 -18.17 6.86
C SER A 134 -8.24 -18.23 8.19
N GLU A 135 -7.36 -19.21 8.41
CA GLU A 135 -6.62 -19.35 9.66
C GLU A 135 -5.40 -18.41 9.72
N ASN A 136 -4.83 -18.08 8.55
CA ASN A 136 -3.66 -17.17 8.44
C ASN A 136 -3.99 -15.87 7.71
N ASN A 137 -5.25 -15.61 7.43
CA ASN A 137 -5.64 -14.42 6.70
C ASN A 137 -5.61 -13.18 7.61
N TYR A 138 -4.64 -12.31 7.39
CA TYR A 138 -4.48 -11.02 8.11
C TYR A 138 -5.68 -10.10 7.97
N LEU A 139 -6.52 -10.29 6.95
CA LEU A 139 -7.74 -9.50 6.73
C LEU A 139 -8.71 -9.53 7.90
N TRP A 140 -8.90 -10.67 8.53
CA TRP A 140 -9.87 -10.79 9.61
C TRP A 140 -9.59 -9.88 10.79
N ASN A 141 -8.34 -9.50 10.95
CA ASN A 141 -7.90 -8.59 11.99
C ASN A 141 -7.37 -7.26 11.41
N SER A 142 -7.45 -7.06 10.08
CA SER A 142 -6.97 -5.82 9.48
C SER A 142 -7.89 -4.66 9.83
N PRO A 143 -7.36 -3.45 10.03
CA PRO A 143 -8.17 -2.25 10.20
C PRO A 143 -9.13 -2.02 9.03
N THR A 144 -8.72 -2.35 7.81
CA THR A 144 -9.52 -2.22 6.59
C THR A 144 -10.77 -3.11 6.63
N ALA A 145 -10.63 -4.40 6.95
CA ALA A 145 -11.78 -5.31 7.04
C ALA A 145 -12.74 -4.88 8.15
N GLN A 146 -12.21 -4.43 9.28
CA GLN A 146 -13.04 -3.90 10.38
C GLN A 146 -13.77 -2.63 9.99
N TYR A 147 -13.10 -1.72 9.29
CA TYR A 147 -13.67 -0.46 8.82
C TYR A 147 -14.84 -0.68 7.86
N TYR A 148 -14.72 -1.61 6.91
CA TYR A 148 -15.77 -1.95 5.96
C TYR A 148 -16.78 -2.97 6.50
N GLY A 149 -16.53 -3.56 7.66
CA GLY A 149 -17.43 -4.52 8.30
C GLY A 149 -17.50 -5.87 7.56
N TRP A 150 -16.43 -6.31 6.94
CA TRP A 150 -16.34 -7.63 6.29
C TRP A 150 -16.05 -8.72 7.31
N PRO A 151 -17.02 -9.60 7.61
CA PRO A 151 -16.85 -10.64 8.61
C PRO A 151 -16.05 -11.85 8.09
N ASP A 152 -15.99 -12.03 6.79
CA ASP A 152 -15.30 -13.12 6.10
C ASP A 152 -14.96 -12.73 4.65
N GLN A 153 -14.12 -13.54 4.00
CA GLN A 153 -13.68 -13.29 2.64
C GLN A 153 -14.83 -13.21 1.63
N GLY A 154 -15.89 -13.98 1.85
CA GLY A 154 -17.07 -13.96 0.98
C GLY A 154 -17.89 -12.67 1.08
N ALA A 155 -17.60 -11.83 2.05
CA ALA A 155 -18.21 -10.50 2.21
C ALA A 155 -17.46 -9.38 1.43
N ILE A 156 -16.28 -9.68 0.88
CA ILE A 156 -15.54 -8.71 0.06
C ILE A 156 -16.26 -8.56 -1.28
N PRO A 157 -16.65 -7.34 -1.66
CA PRO A 157 -17.34 -7.11 -2.94
C PRO A 157 -16.50 -7.54 -4.15
N ASP A 158 -17.16 -8.08 -5.18
CA ASP A 158 -16.49 -8.56 -6.40
C ASP A 158 -15.71 -7.46 -7.13
N ASP A 159 -16.19 -6.22 -7.09
CA ASP A 159 -15.52 -5.06 -7.68
C ASP A 159 -14.22 -4.70 -6.94
N VAL A 160 -14.18 -4.91 -5.63
CA VAL A 160 -12.95 -4.75 -4.84
C VAL A 160 -11.95 -5.87 -5.20
N LEU A 161 -12.41 -7.12 -5.23
CA LEU A 161 -11.56 -8.24 -5.64
C LEU A 161 -10.98 -8.01 -7.03
N ALA A 162 -11.78 -7.50 -7.98
CA ALA A 162 -11.34 -7.18 -9.34
C ALA A 162 -10.21 -6.14 -9.39
N LEU A 163 -10.06 -5.28 -8.36
CA LEU A 163 -9.03 -4.26 -8.28
C LEU A 163 -7.75 -4.71 -7.56
N TYR A 164 -7.81 -5.81 -6.81
CA TYR A 164 -6.71 -6.26 -5.94
C TYR A 164 -6.26 -7.70 -6.20
N ASP A 165 -6.97 -8.48 -7.02
CA ASP A 165 -6.58 -9.84 -7.37
C ASP A 165 -5.40 -9.85 -8.34
N THR A 166 -4.19 -9.95 -7.81
CA THR A 166 -2.93 -9.96 -8.55
C THR A 166 -2.73 -11.17 -9.46
N TYR A 167 -3.59 -12.18 -9.38
CA TYR A 167 -3.64 -13.31 -10.31
C TYR A 167 -4.55 -13.05 -11.51
N SER A 168 -5.45 -12.07 -11.41
CA SER A 168 -6.41 -11.74 -12.46
C SER A 168 -6.08 -10.43 -13.19
N ILE A 169 -5.52 -9.45 -12.49
CA ILE A 169 -5.17 -8.14 -13.06
C ILE A 169 -3.77 -8.14 -13.67
N SER A 170 -3.57 -7.36 -14.74
CA SER A 170 -2.26 -7.02 -15.27
C SER A 170 -1.72 -5.79 -14.56
N GLY A 171 -0.43 -5.80 -14.19
CA GLY A 171 0.20 -4.69 -13.48
C GLY A 171 -0.04 -4.70 -11.97
N LEU A 172 -0.05 -3.50 -11.39
CA LEU A 172 -0.22 -3.28 -9.96
C LEU A 172 -1.70 -3.11 -9.57
N PRO A 173 -2.08 -3.44 -8.32
CA PRO A 173 -3.45 -3.22 -7.84
C PRO A 173 -3.80 -1.72 -7.75
N ALA A 174 -5.06 -1.43 -7.44
CA ALA A 174 -5.55 -0.06 -7.32
C ALA A 174 -4.85 0.74 -6.23
N GLY A 175 -4.43 0.09 -5.15
CA GLY A 175 -3.71 0.71 -4.05
C GLY A 175 -2.76 -0.25 -3.33
N PRO A 176 -1.92 0.27 -2.41
CA PRO A 176 -1.08 -0.54 -1.53
C PRO A 176 -1.90 -1.48 -0.65
N ILE A 177 -1.28 -2.55 -0.16
CA ILE A 177 -1.89 -3.55 0.74
C ILE A 177 -1.38 -3.47 2.17
N SER A 178 -0.33 -2.68 2.40
CA SER A 178 0.26 -2.40 3.71
C SER A 178 1.01 -1.07 3.67
N ASN A 179 1.53 -0.65 4.81
CA ASN A 179 2.37 0.55 4.93
C ASN A 179 3.85 0.15 4.91
N PRO A 180 4.56 0.24 3.78
CA PRO A 180 5.93 -0.23 3.67
C PRO A 180 6.93 0.69 4.36
N GLY A 181 8.02 0.10 4.88
CA GLY A 181 9.18 0.82 5.36
C GLY A 181 10.06 1.34 4.21
N TYR A 182 11.04 2.20 4.56
CA TYR A 182 11.94 2.82 3.59
C TYR A 182 12.69 1.79 2.73
N ALA A 183 13.19 0.70 3.33
CA ALA A 183 13.95 -0.33 2.61
C ALA A 183 13.16 -0.97 1.46
N ALA A 184 11.88 -1.27 1.69
CA ALA A 184 11.02 -1.82 0.68
C ALA A 184 10.68 -0.81 -0.44
N ILE A 185 10.56 0.50 -0.11
CA ILE A 185 10.30 1.55 -1.11
C ILE A 185 11.55 1.83 -1.98
N GLU A 186 12.74 1.73 -1.38
CA GLU A 186 14.03 1.94 -2.07
C GLU A 186 14.40 0.76 -2.99
N ALA A 187 13.95 -0.45 -2.67
CA ALA A 187 14.29 -1.69 -3.38
C ALA A 187 13.70 -1.77 -4.78
#